data_f4b6c2aed23000fa7b0332facbb89418
#
_entry.id   f4b6c2aed23000fa7b0332facbb89418
#
_cell.length_a   1.000
_cell.length_b   1.000
_cell.length_c   1.000
_cell.angle_alpha   90.00
_cell.angle_beta   90.00
_cell.angle_gamma   90.00
#
_symmetry.space_group_name_H-M   'P 1'
#
loop_
_entity.id
_entity.type
_entity.pdbx_description
1 polymer ?
#
loop_
_entity_poly.entity_id
_entity_poly.type
_entity_poly.pdbx_seq_one_letter_code
_entity_poly.pdbx_strand_id
1 'polypeptide(L)'
;MKIVQSLMKPEYWFQPRQVLRRLARRGPLPSVADVVSPWGLPMRVCPTETVGHAMYHLGVLDLAACEVGWRLLEPGETAVDVGANIGVFTGLLARRAGPTGEVFSLEPHPGIHAELARHVAQWSQLGLPLAKIQLFTDAASDSAGEAELFEPEDFDGNAGSASLLPSASGRSHRIRTRRLDQLLPSGRRFGVVKIDTEGHEPGVLRGAGTRLTDGTIRDIVFEEHGTPPTETTRILREAGYTLFFIGRSFWGPKLTPPDERSSLPSWLPPNYLATRDPARALARCSPTGWKVLGAGKA
;
A
#
# COMPACT_ATOMS: atom_id res chain seq x y z
N MET A 1 -15.56 -11.70 23.15
CA MET A 1 -15.60 -10.67 22.09
C MET A 1 -14.46 -10.81 21.06
N LYS A 2 -13.19 -10.95 21.44
CA LYS A 2 -12.06 -11.06 20.48
C LYS A 2 -12.11 -12.28 19.52
N ILE A 3 -12.60 -13.44 19.97
CA ILE A 3 -12.69 -14.66 19.14
C ILE A 3 -13.74 -14.51 18.02
N VAL A 4 -14.91 -13.95 18.33
CA VAL A 4 -15.98 -13.72 17.34
C VAL A 4 -15.53 -12.70 16.28
N GLN A 5 -14.83 -11.65 16.68
CA GLN A 5 -14.27 -10.67 15.75
C GLN A 5 -13.21 -11.28 14.83
N SER A 6 -12.40 -12.23 15.33
CA SER A 6 -11.45 -12.96 14.49
C SER A 6 -12.12 -13.87 13.47
N LEU A 7 -13.24 -14.52 13.83
CA LEU A 7 -14.01 -15.36 12.91
C LEU A 7 -14.72 -14.56 11.80
N MET A 8 -14.91 -13.26 12.00
CA MET A 8 -15.53 -12.36 11.01
C MET A 8 -14.52 -11.76 10.02
N LYS A 9 -13.25 -12.17 10.06
CA LYS A 9 -12.25 -11.70 9.09
C LYS A 9 -12.39 -12.48 7.78
N PRO A 10 -12.68 -11.79 6.64
CA PRO A 10 -12.85 -12.46 5.35
C PRO A 10 -11.60 -13.24 4.93
N GLU A 11 -10.41 -12.77 5.31
CA GLU A 11 -9.12 -13.41 5.02
C GLU A 11 -9.11 -14.89 5.44
N TYR A 12 -9.71 -15.22 6.56
CA TYR A 12 -9.77 -16.62 7.04
C TYR A 12 -10.71 -17.51 6.22
N TRP A 13 -11.82 -16.97 5.77
CA TRP A 13 -12.80 -17.73 5.00
C TRP A 13 -12.35 -17.96 3.56
N PHE A 14 -11.74 -16.96 2.96
CA PHE A 14 -11.24 -17.04 1.58
C PHE A 14 -9.88 -17.71 1.47
N GLN A 15 -9.12 -17.82 2.58
CA GLN A 15 -7.82 -18.48 2.66
C GLN A 15 -7.73 -19.46 3.84
N PRO A 16 -8.49 -20.57 3.84
CA PRO A 16 -8.57 -21.51 4.97
C PRO A 16 -7.20 -22.14 5.33
N ARG A 17 -6.27 -22.24 4.37
CA ARG A 17 -4.90 -22.73 4.61
C ARG A 17 -4.15 -21.88 5.62
N GLN A 18 -4.39 -20.57 5.66
CA GLN A 18 -3.79 -19.65 6.64
C GLN A 18 -4.32 -19.94 8.05
N VAL A 19 -5.62 -20.22 8.17
CA VAL A 19 -6.24 -20.63 9.45
C VAL A 19 -5.64 -21.93 9.94
N LEU A 20 -5.53 -22.93 9.08
CA LEU A 20 -4.95 -24.24 9.42
C LEU A 20 -3.48 -24.08 9.83
N ARG A 21 -2.69 -23.28 9.13
CA ARG A 21 -1.30 -22.96 9.49
C ARG A 21 -1.22 -22.35 10.89
N ARG A 22 -2.13 -21.41 11.23
CA ARG A 22 -2.19 -20.76 12.54
C ARG A 22 -2.58 -21.74 13.65
N LEU A 23 -3.57 -22.60 13.41
CA LEU A 23 -4.06 -23.59 14.39
C LEU A 23 -3.08 -24.74 14.60
N ALA A 24 -2.42 -25.20 13.55
CA ALA A 24 -1.46 -26.30 13.61
C ALA A 24 -0.11 -25.89 14.23
N ARG A 25 0.13 -24.59 14.37
CA ARG A 25 1.41 -24.10 14.84
C ARG A 25 1.59 -24.29 16.35
N ARG A 26 2.72 -24.90 16.72
CA ARG A 26 3.23 -25.00 18.08
C ARG A 26 4.61 -24.37 18.14
N GLY A 27 4.86 -23.49 19.14
CA GLY A 27 6.16 -22.85 19.36
C GLY A 27 6.26 -21.38 18.87
N PRO A 28 7.44 -20.75 19.02
CA PRO A 28 7.70 -19.36 18.69
C PRO A 28 7.57 -19.09 17.17
N LEU A 29 7.34 -17.82 16.78
CA LEU A 29 7.35 -17.42 15.36
C LEU A 29 8.76 -17.59 14.79
N PRO A 30 8.89 -18.08 13.54
CA PRO A 30 10.19 -18.08 12.89
C PRO A 30 10.62 -16.62 12.64
N SER A 31 11.94 -16.38 12.68
CA SER A 31 12.49 -15.06 12.33
C SER A 31 12.25 -14.70 10.87
N VAL A 32 12.20 -15.70 9.99
CA VAL A 32 11.94 -15.53 8.55
C VAL A 32 11.01 -16.63 8.07
N ALA A 33 10.11 -16.31 7.14
CA ALA A 33 9.22 -17.26 6.50
C ALA A 33 8.98 -16.89 5.03
N ASP A 34 8.87 -17.89 4.18
CA ASP A 34 8.41 -17.72 2.81
C ASP A 34 6.89 -17.85 2.77
N VAL A 35 6.23 -16.88 2.15
CA VAL A 35 4.78 -16.82 1.96
C VAL A 35 4.48 -16.57 0.49
N VAL A 36 3.27 -16.92 0.06
CA VAL A 36 2.77 -16.56 -1.27
C VAL A 36 1.58 -15.64 -1.09
N SER A 37 1.62 -14.47 -1.70
CA SER A 37 0.52 -13.52 -1.67
C SER A 37 -0.72 -14.08 -2.40
N PRO A 38 -1.93 -13.57 -2.14
CA PRO A 38 -3.15 -14.01 -2.83
C PRO A 38 -3.11 -13.80 -4.35
N TRP A 39 -2.29 -12.90 -4.84
CA TRP A 39 -2.05 -12.66 -6.28
C TRP A 39 -0.91 -13.48 -6.86
N GLY A 40 -0.40 -14.48 -6.12
CA GLY A 40 0.50 -15.53 -6.62
C GLY A 40 1.98 -15.19 -6.54
N LEU A 41 2.40 -14.13 -5.87
CA LEU A 41 3.79 -13.73 -5.76
C LEU A 41 4.42 -14.24 -4.46
N PRO A 42 5.55 -14.97 -4.52
CA PRO A 42 6.30 -15.38 -3.33
C PRO A 42 7.00 -14.17 -2.71
N MET A 43 7.00 -14.14 -1.38
CA MET A 43 7.65 -13.10 -0.59
C MET A 43 8.33 -13.73 0.62
N ARG A 44 9.49 -13.23 0.95
CA ARG A 44 10.20 -13.54 2.19
C ARG A 44 9.85 -12.50 3.23
N VAL A 45 9.35 -12.92 4.37
CA VAL A 45 8.83 -12.01 5.40
C VAL A 45 9.39 -12.35 6.78
N CYS A 46 9.41 -11.38 7.66
CA CYS A 46 9.71 -11.54 9.09
C CYS A 46 8.39 -11.59 9.87
N PRO A 47 7.92 -12.77 10.33
CA PRO A 47 6.62 -12.89 11.02
C PRO A 47 6.53 -12.21 12.40
N THR A 48 7.64 -11.73 12.94
CA THR A 48 7.68 -10.98 14.20
C THR A 48 7.50 -9.48 13.98
N GLU A 49 7.54 -9.01 12.74
CA GLU A 49 7.39 -7.64 12.31
C GLU A 49 5.98 -7.43 11.73
N THR A 50 5.43 -6.22 11.77
CA THR A 50 4.01 -5.93 11.47
C THR A 50 3.57 -6.40 10.09
N VAL A 51 4.28 -6.02 9.02
CA VAL A 51 3.95 -6.41 7.64
C VAL A 51 4.11 -7.91 7.46
N GLY A 52 5.22 -8.46 7.95
CA GLY A 52 5.50 -9.89 7.89
C GLY A 52 4.49 -10.71 8.69
N HIS A 53 4.04 -10.23 9.85
CA HIS A 53 2.98 -10.85 10.65
C HIS A 53 1.66 -10.93 9.88
N ALA A 54 1.26 -9.84 9.24
CA ALA A 54 0.04 -9.79 8.43
C ALA A 54 0.13 -10.77 7.24
N MET A 55 1.23 -10.73 6.49
CA MET A 55 1.45 -11.63 5.35
C MET A 55 1.51 -13.10 5.77
N TYR A 56 2.17 -13.42 6.88
CA TYR A 56 2.28 -14.78 7.38
C TYR A 56 0.95 -15.36 7.89
N HIS A 57 0.17 -14.56 8.62
CA HIS A 57 -1.07 -15.03 9.28
C HIS A 57 -2.34 -14.82 8.46
N LEU A 58 -2.41 -13.73 7.68
CA LEU A 58 -3.59 -13.36 6.91
C LEU A 58 -3.36 -13.55 5.40
N GLY A 59 -2.10 -13.59 4.97
CA GLY A 59 -1.71 -13.64 3.56
C GLY A 59 -1.81 -12.30 2.85
N VAL A 60 -2.28 -11.27 3.52
CA VAL A 60 -2.46 -9.92 2.96
C VAL A 60 -2.32 -8.88 4.05
N LEU A 61 -1.73 -7.76 3.70
CA LEU A 61 -1.71 -6.53 4.50
C LEU A 61 -2.83 -5.62 3.97
N ASP A 62 -3.57 -4.97 4.85
CA ASP A 62 -4.62 -4.01 4.49
C ASP A 62 -5.54 -4.44 3.36
N LEU A 63 -6.26 -5.53 3.61
CA LEU A 63 -7.12 -6.18 2.61
C LEU A 63 -8.04 -5.19 1.86
N ALA A 64 -8.61 -4.20 2.55
CA ALA A 64 -9.54 -3.26 1.93
C ALA A 64 -8.83 -2.29 0.98
N ALA A 65 -7.67 -1.75 1.36
CA ALA A 65 -6.85 -0.90 0.50
C ALA A 65 -6.32 -1.69 -0.72
N CYS A 66 -5.84 -2.91 -0.50
CA CYS A 66 -5.43 -3.83 -1.57
C CYS A 66 -6.57 -4.09 -2.57
N GLU A 67 -7.78 -4.37 -2.07
CA GLU A 67 -8.95 -4.61 -2.93
C GLU A 67 -9.35 -3.37 -3.72
N VAL A 68 -9.34 -2.18 -3.10
CA VAL A 68 -9.62 -0.92 -3.79
C VAL A 68 -8.59 -0.66 -4.88
N GLY A 69 -7.29 -0.78 -4.58
CA GLY A 69 -6.22 -0.65 -5.57
C GLY A 69 -6.38 -1.64 -6.74
N TRP A 70 -6.68 -2.90 -6.44
CA TRP A 70 -6.95 -3.93 -7.44
C TRP A 70 -8.15 -3.60 -8.35
N ARG A 71 -9.24 -3.10 -7.77
CA ARG A 71 -10.46 -2.79 -8.51
C ARG A 71 -10.34 -1.55 -9.38
N LEU A 72 -9.57 -0.56 -8.92
CA LEU A 72 -9.42 0.71 -9.61
C LEU A 72 -8.36 0.68 -10.70
N LEU A 73 -7.28 -0.07 -10.55
CA LEU A 73 -6.25 -0.20 -11.58
C LEU A 73 -6.75 -1.09 -12.73
N GLU A 74 -6.57 -0.63 -13.98
CA GLU A 74 -6.91 -1.41 -15.17
C GLU A 74 -5.67 -2.12 -15.75
N PRO A 75 -5.85 -3.25 -16.48
CA PRO A 75 -4.77 -3.85 -17.24
C PRO A 75 -4.16 -2.86 -18.23
N GLY A 76 -2.82 -2.82 -18.30
CA GLY A 76 -2.08 -1.91 -19.16
C GLY A 76 -1.84 -0.52 -18.60
N GLU A 77 -2.46 -0.15 -17.49
CA GLU A 77 -2.24 1.16 -16.86
C GLU A 77 -0.89 1.23 -16.15
N THR A 78 -0.47 2.46 -15.88
CA THR A 78 0.69 2.76 -15.04
C THR A 78 0.23 3.06 -13.62
N ALA A 79 0.98 2.55 -12.64
CA ALA A 79 0.75 2.79 -11.22
C ALA A 79 2.02 3.26 -10.50
N VAL A 80 1.84 3.85 -9.31
CA VAL A 80 2.93 4.28 -8.43
C VAL A 80 2.68 3.74 -7.03
N ASP A 81 3.74 3.30 -6.37
CA ASP A 81 3.73 2.85 -4.98
C ASP A 81 4.78 3.64 -4.21
N VAL A 82 4.36 4.63 -3.42
CA VAL A 82 5.21 5.50 -2.60
C VAL A 82 5.18 4.98 -1.16
N GLY A 83 6.34 4.65 -0.62
CA GLY A 83 6.48 3.87 0.60
C GLY A 83 6.19 2.39 0.31
N ALA A 84 6.91 1.83 -0.68
CA ALA A 84 6.64 0.49 -1.19
C ALA A 84 6.94 -0.62 -0.19
N ASN A 85 7.70 -0.34 0.85
CA ASN A 85 8.12 -1.30 1.86
C ASN A 85 8.72 -2.55 1.20
N ILE A 86 8.45 -3.75 1.66
CA ILE A 86 8.91 -5.02 1.05
C ILE A 86 8.17 -5.40 -0.24
N GLY A 87 7.25 -4.55 -0.75
CA GLY A 87 6.62 -4.69 -2.06
C GLY A 87 5.26 -5.37 -2.07
N VAL A 88 4.52 -5.39 -0.97
CA VAL A 88 3.17 -5.99 -0.92
C VAL A 88 2.26 -5.32 -1.94
N PHE A 89 2.17 -3.98 -1.90
CA PHE A 89 1.31 -3.23 -2.82
C PHE A 89 1.92 -3.15 -4.23
N THR A 90 3.24 -3.00 -4.35
CA THR A 90 3.97 -3.09 -5.63
C THR A 90 3.62 -4.36 -6.40
N GLY A 91 3.71 -5.52 -5.76
CA GLY A 91 3.39 -6.80 -6.38
C GLY A 91 1.92 -6.92 -6.80
N LEU A 92 1.01 -6.41 -5.98
CA LEU A 92 -0.41 -6.32 -6.29
C LEU A 92 -0.66 -5.48 -7.56
N LEU A 93 -0.11 -4.27 -7.61
CA LEU A 93 -0.23 -3.38 -8.75
C LEU A 93 0.38 -3.99 -10.02
N ALA A 94 1.58 -4.60 -9.91
CA ALA A 94 2.24 -5.23 -11.05
C ALA A 94 1.44 -6.40 -11.61
N ARG A 95 0.86 -7.23 -10.74
CA ARG A 95 0.00 -8.35 -11.17
C ARG A 95 -1.28 -7.88 -11.83
N ARG A 96 -1.87 -6.78 -11.31
CA ARG A 96 -3.12 -6.24 -11.83
C ARG A 96 -2.95 -5.48 -13.14
N ALA A 97 -1.89 -4.68 -13.28
CA ALA A 97 -1.58 -3.95 -14.50
C ALA A 97 -1.15 -4.89 -15.65
N GLY A 98 -0.56 -6.04 -15.32
CA GLY A 98 -0.17 -7.04 -16.32
C GLY A 98 0.97 -6.59 -17.23
N PRO A 99 1.34 -7.40 -18.25
CA PRO A 99 2.59 -7.25 -19.00
C PRO A 99 2.71 -5.98 -19.85
N THR A 100 1.62 -5.30 -20.11
CA THR A 100 1.59 -4.00 -20.85
C THR A 100 1.57 -2.79 -19.92
N GLY A 101 1.45 -3.02 -18.59
CA GLY A 101 1.47 -1.98 -17.57
C GLY A 101 2.86 -1.66 -17.06
N GLU A 102 2.95 -0.66 -16.19
CA GLU A 102 4.19 -0.25 -15.53
C GLU A 102 3.93 0.19 -14.09
N VAL A 103 4.85 -0.14 -13.18
CA VAL A 103 4.78 0.25 -11.77
C VAL A 103 6.07 0.93 -11.37
N PHE A 104 5.95 2.12 -10.78
CA PHE A 104 7.05 2.88 -10.19
C PHE A 104 6.96 2.75 -8.68
N SER A 105 7.98 2.17 -8.05
CA SER A 105 7.97 1.89 -6.60
C SER A 105 9.11 2.59 -5.92
N LEU A 106 8.79 3.38 -4.89
CA LEU A 106 9.73 4.19 -4.14
C LEU A 106 9.83 3.66 -2.70
N GLU A 107 11.04 3.27 -2.30
CA GLU A 107 11.34 2.84 -0.92
C GLU A 107 12.71 3.41 -0.52
N PRO A 108 12.77 4.42 0.36
CA PRO A 108 14.01 5.09 0.70
C PRO A 108 14.87 4.33 1.71
N HIS A 109 14.29 3.48 2.55
CA HIS A 109 15.06 2.78 3.57
C HIS A 109 15.96 1.71 2.94
N PRO A 110 17.30 1.78 3.12
CA PRO A 110 18.23 0.92 2.36
C PRO A 110 18.03 -0.57 2.59
N GLY A 111 17.76 -0.99 3.83
CA GLY A 111 17.52 -2.39 4.18
C GLY A 111 16.21 -2.92 3.58
N ILE A 112 15.14 -2.14 3.68
CA ILE A 112 13.82 -2.51 3.17
C ILE A 112 13.82 -2.51 1.64
N HIS A 113 14.45 -1.52 1.01
CA HIS A 113 14.64 -1.48 -0.44
C HIS A 113 15.38 -2.71 -0.96
N ALA A 114 16.40 -3.19 -0.24
CA ALA A 114 17.13 -4.41 -0.62
C ALA A 114 16.22 -5.66 -0.61
N GLU A 115 15.27 -5.76 0.34
CA GLU A 115 14.26 -6.82 0.36
C GLU A 115 13.28 -6.67 -0.81
N LEU A 116 12.77 -5.46 -1.06
CA LEU A 116 11.91 -5.15 -2.21
C LEU A 116 12.58 -5.54 -3.52
N ALA A 117 13.85 -5.14 -3.71
CA ALA A 117 14.61 -5.45 -4.92
C ALA A 117 14.79 -6.97 -5.11
N ARG A 118 15.02 -7.72 -4.02
CA ARG A 118 15.11 -9.18 -4.04
C ARG A 118 13.78 -9.83 -4.45
N HIS A 119 12.66 -9.34 -3.92
CA HIS A 119 11.33 -9.82 -4.30
C HIS A 119 11.05 -9.55 -5.79
N VAL A 120 11.30 -8.35 -6.27
CA VAL A 120 11.09 -7.99 -7.68
C VAL A 120 11.97 -8.83 -8.61
N ALA A 121 13.24 -9.06 -8.26
CA ALA A 121 14.13 -9.92 -9.01
C ALA A 121 13.62 -11.39 -9.06
N GLN A 122 13.11 -11.91 -7.95
CA GLN A 122 12.48 -13.23 -7.89
C GLN A 122 11.23 -13.30 -8.77
N TRP A 123 10.34 -12.29 -8.68
CA TRP A 123 9.09 -12.27 -9.45
C TRP A 123 9.33 -12.21 -10.95
N SER A 124 10.36 -11.50 -11.40
CA SER A 124 10.71 -11.40 -12.83
C SER A 124 11.07 -12.76 -13.46
N GLN A 125 11.46 -13.75 -12.64
CA GLN A 125 11.85 -15.09 -13.09
C GLN A 125 10.69 -16.10 -13.12
N LEU A 126 9.51 -15.72 -12.61
CA LEU A 126 8.37 -16.64 -12.48
C LEU A 126 7.60 -16.88 -13.79
N GLY A 127 7.86 -16.11 -14.85
CA GLY A 127 7.09 -16.17 -16.09
C GLY A 127 5.63 -15.72 -15.95
N LEU A 128 5.28 -15.08 -14.86
CA LEU A 128 3.93 -14.53 -14.62
C LEU A 128 3.73 -13.25 -15.43
N PRO A 129 2.50 -12.97 -15.87
CA PRO A 129 2.18 -11.74 -16.60
C PRO A 129 2.17 -10.53 -15.62
N LEU A 130 3.34 -9.97 -15.37
CA LEU A 130 3.56 -8.83 -14.50
C LEU A 130 3.87 -7.58 -15.31
N ALA A 131 3.47 -6.42 -14.79
CA ALA A 131 3.92 -5.13 -15.26
C ALA A 131 5.43 -4.98 -15.06
N LYS A 132 6.07 -4.17 -15.89
CA LYS A 132 7.44 -3.72 -15.63
C LYS A 132 7.49 -2.93 -14.34
N ILE A 133 8.38 -3.32 -13.41
CA ILE A 133 8.58 -2.63 -12.14
C ILE A 133 9.87 -1.82 -12.20
N GLN A 134 9.80 -0.54 -11.85
CA GLN A 134 10.96 0.33 -11.67
C GLN A 134 11.08 0.71 -10.20
N LEU A 135 12.26 0.48 -9.62
CA LEU A 135 12.55 0.74 -8.21
C LEU A 135 13.37 2.01 -8.04
N PHE A 136 13.04 2.80 -7.02
CA PHE A 136 13.76 4.02 -6.63
C PHE A 136 14.09 3.98 -5.14
N THR A 137 15.30 4.40 -4.80
CA THR A 137 15.77 4.58 -3.42
C THR A 137 15.52 5.99 -2.91
N ASP A 138 14.92 6.85 -3.73
CA ASP A 138 14.60 8.23 -3.35
C ASP A 138 13.32 8.27 -2.51
N ALA A 139 13.27 9.11 -1.49
CA ALA A 139 12.02 9.48 -0.84
C ALA A 139 11.29 10.52 -1.69
N ALA A 140 10.00 10.31 -1.91
CA ALA A 140 9.16 11.33 -2.54
C ALA A 140 8.93 12.48 -1.56
N SER A 141 9.17 13.72 -2.00
CA SER A 141 9.01 14.92 -1.18
C SER A 141 8.63 16.14 -2.03
N ASP A 142 8.40 17.28 -1.41
CA ASP A 142 8.11 18.56 -2.07
C ASP A 142 9.36 19.22 -2.69
N SER A 143 10.55 18.77 -2.32
CA SER A 143 11.84 19.30 -2.80
C SER A 143 12.85 18.19 -3.07
N ALA A 144 13.74 18.43 -4.03
CA ALA A 144 14.91 17.59 -4.26
C ALA A 144 16.03 17.97 -3.30
N GLY A 145 16.71 16.97 -2.74
CA GLY A 145 17.80 17.21 -1.79
C GLY A 145 18.20 15.95 -1.05
N GLU A 146 18.64 16.13 0.18
CA GLU A 146 18.97 15.07 1.13
C GLU A 146 18.15 15.28 2.42
N ALA A 147 17.81 14.19 3.07
CA ALA A 147 17.10 14.18 4.34
C ALA A 147 17.59 13.02 5.21
N GLU A 148 17.26 13.09 6.50
CA GLU A 148 17.41 11.97 7.42
C GLU A 148 16.10 11.19 7.48
N LEU A 149 16.18 9.89 7.28
CA LEU A 149 15.08 8.94 7.50
C LEU A 149 15.27 8.31 8.86
N PHE A 150 14.37 8.56 9.78
CA PHE A 150 14.45 8.12 11.16
C PHE A 150 13.78 6.77 11.37
N GLU A 151 14.42 5.88 12.12
CA GLU A 151 13.82 4.65 12.62
C GLU A 151 13.27 4.90 14.03
N PRO A 152 12.00 4.59 14.33
CA PRO A 152 11.48 4.66 15.70
C PRO A 152 12.07 3.55 16.60
N GLU A 153 11.86 3.65 17.90
CA GLU A 153 12.41 2.67 18.87
C GLU A 153 11.93 1.24 18.63
N ASP A 154 10.71 1.07 18.14
CA ASP A 154 10.09 -0.22 17.82
C ASP A 154 10.26 -0.65 16.36
N PHE A 155 11.19 -0.03 15.62
CA PHE A 155 11.43 -0.30 14.20
C PHE A 155 11.67 -1.79 13.90
N ASP A 156 12.39 -2.50 14.76
CA ASP A 156 12.64 -3.94 14.58
C ASP A 156 11.34 -4.78 14.65
N GLY A 157 10.29 -4.25 15.27
CA GLY A 157 8.94 -4.83 15.31
C GLY A 157 7.99 -4.26 14.26
N ASN A 158 8.32 -3.13 13.67
CA ASN A 158 7.55 -2.44 12.62
C ASN A 158 8.46 -1.71 11.64
N ALA A 159 9.13 -2.47 10.78
CA ALA A 159 10.07 -1.91 9.79
C ALA A 159 9.41 -0.94 8.78
N GLY A 160 8.08 -0.93 8.69
CA GLY A 160 7.34 0.03 7.89
C GLY A 160 7.28 1.45 8.46
N SER A 161 7.59 1.63 9.75
CA SER A 161 7.40 2.90 10.47
C SER A 161 8.55 3.91 10.34
N ALA A 162 9.53 3.68 9.45
CA ALA A 162 10.57 4.68 9.16
C ALA A 162 9.97 5.93 8.53
N SER A 163 10.33 7.12 9.04
CA SER A 163 9.70 8.38 8.66
C SER A 163 10.73 9.51 8.49
N LEU A 164 10.38 10.52 7.70
CA LEU A 164 11.13 11.78 7.62
C LEU A 164 10.86 12.69 8.83
N LEU A 165 9.89 12.34 9.68
CA LEU A 165 9.66 13.04 10.93
C LEU A 165 10.68 12.60 11.98
N PRO A 166 11.30 13.54 12.72
CA PRO A 166 12.30 13.20 13.73
C PRO A 166 11.79 12.21 14.78
N SER A 167 12.60 11.19 15.08
CA SER A 167 12.34 10.20 16.12
C SER A 167 13.37 10.31 17.23
N ALA A 168 12.97 9.96 18.46
CA ALA A 168 13.87 9.93 19.62
C ALA A 168 14.87 8.76 19.59
N SER A 169 14.72 7.76 18.74
CA SER A 169 15.51 6.52 18.74
C SER A 169 17.00 6.72 18.36
N GLY A 170 17.34 7.83 17.72
CA GLY A 170 18.72 8.14 17.32
C GLY A 170 19.28 7.33 16.15
N ARG A 171 18.54 6.33 15.62
CA ARG A 171 18.93 5.65 14.36
C ARG A 171 18.32 6.39 13.18
N SER A 172 19.18 6.74 12.20
CA SER A 172 18.71 7.36 10.96
C SER A 172 19.59 6.97 9.77
N HIS A 173 19.05 7.20 8.58
CA HIS A 173 19.73 6.99 7.31
C HIS A 173 19.69 8.26 6.49
N ARG A 174 20.83 8.70 5.99
CA ARG A 174 20.88 9.78 5.02
C ARG A 174 20.39 9.27 3.67
N ILE A 175 19.33 9.89 3.16
CA ILE A 175 18.65 9.51 1.94
C ILE A 175 18.49 10.71 1.02
N ARG A 176 18.22 10.44 -0.28
CA ARG A 176 17.86 11.48 -1.23
C ARG A 176 16.35 11.69 -1.24
N THR A 177 15.95 12.96 -1.36
CA THR A 177 14.57 13.34 -1.63
C THR A 177 14.42 13.80 -3.07
N ARG A 178 13.27 13.50 -3.68
CA ARG A 178 12.92 13.98 -5.03
C ARG A 178 11.42 14.22 -5.13
N ARG A 179 11.08 15.16 -6.00
CA ARG A 179 9.68 15.43 -6.35
C ARG A 179 9.14 14.35 -7.26
N LEU A 180 7.89 13.94 -7.07
CA LEU A 180 7.23 12.96 -7.95
C LEU A 180 7.13 13.45 -9.39
N ASP A 181 6.90 14.75 -9.61
CA ASP A 181 6.82 15.34 -10.96
C ASP A 181 8.13 15.25 -11.74
N GLN A 182 9.28 15.12 -11.05
CA GLN A 182 10.60 14.92 -11.64
C GLN A 182 10.98 13.44 -11.80
N LEU A 183 10.50 12.59 -10.89
CA LEU A 183 10.78 11.14 -10.91
C LEU A 183 9.97 10.42 -12.00
N LEU A 184 8.71 10.79 -12.12
CA LEU A 184 7.78 10.10 -13.00
C LEU A 184 7.86 10.65 -14.44
N PRO A 185 7.74 9.82 -15.48
CA PRO A 185 7.81 10.26 -16.87
C PRO A 185 6.72 11.26 -17.21
N SER A 186 7.08 12.28 -18.00
CA SER A 186 6.13 13.28 -18.52
C SER A 186 5.16 12.64 -19.54
N GLY A 187 3.96 13.23 -19.68
CA GLY A 187 2.97 12.81 -20.66
C GLY A 187 2.30 11.45 -20.34
N ARG A 188 2.60 10.82 -19.23
CA ARG A 188 2.01 9.55 -18.81
C ARG A 188 0.89 9.77 -17.79
N ARG A 189 -0.22 9.02 -17.93
CA ARG A 189 -1.30 8.98 -16.95
C ARG A 189 -1.08 7.84 -15.96
N PHE A 190 -1.48 8.05 -14.71
CA PHE A 190 -1.38 7.09 -13.62
C PHE A 190 -2.79 6.70 -13.17
N GLY A 191 -3.11 5.41 -13.29
CA GLY A 191 -4.41 4.88 -12.89
C GLY A 191 -4.58 4.89 -11.37
N VAL A 192 -3.57 4.36 -10.65
CA VAL A 192 -3.55 4.31 -9.19
C VAL A 192 -2.18 4.75 -8.68
N VAL A 193 -2.17 5.64 -7.70
CA VAL A 193 -1.00 6.00 -6.89
C VAL A 193 -1.30 5.61 -5.44
N LYS A 194 -0.46 4.77 -4.82
CA LYS A 194 -0.49 4.56 -3.36
C LYS A 194 0.51 5.51 -2.70
N ILE A 195 0.13 6.10 -1.59
CA ILE A 195 1.00 6.93 -0.74
C ILE A 195 0.85 6.48 0.70
N ASP A 196 1.96 6.04 1.29
CA ASP A 196 2.06 5.57 2.67
C ASP A 196 3.48 5.86 3.13
N THR A 197 3.67 7.01 3.76
CA THR A 197 4.98 7.59 4.07
C THR A 197 5.11 8.01 5.52
N GLU A 198 4.25 7.43 6.38
CA GLU A 198 4.30 7.60 7.83
C GLU A 198 4.35 9.07 8.27
N GLY A 199 3.39 9.85 7.71
CA GLY A 199 3.17 11.26 8.04
C GLY A 199 3.80 12.27 7.07
N HIS A 200 4.47 11.82 6.00
CA HIS A 200 5.05 12.73 4.99
C HIS A 200 4.16 12.87 3.72
N GLU A 201 2.93 12.38 3.75
CA GLU A 201 1.96 12.43 2.63
C GLU A 201 1.78 13.85 2.07
N PRO A 202 1.66 14.94 2.88
CA PRO A 202 1.56 16.29 2.36
C PRO A 202 2.77 16.69 1.49
N GLY A 203 3.98 16.30 1.89
CA GLY A 203 5.21 16.55 1.14
C GLY A 203 5.20 15.85 -0.21
N VAL A 204 4.78 14.56 -0.23
CA VAL A 204 4.63 13.77 -1.45
C VAL A 204 3.64 14.43 -2.42
N LEU A 205 2.48 14.85 -1.92
CA LEU A 205 1.43 15.49 -2.72
C LEU A 205 1.89 16.83 -3.32
N ARG A 206 2.57 17.67 -2.54
CA ARG A 206 3.16 18.92 -3.07
C ARG A 206 4.22 18.61 -4.15
N GLY A 207 5.00 17.54 -3.96
CA GLY A 207 5.98 17.07 -4.93
C GLY A 207 5.39 16.49 -6.22
N ALA A 208 4.10 16.14 -6.23
CA ALA A 208 3.41 15.76 -7.46
C ALA A 208 3.15 16.96 -8.39
N GLY A 209 3.18 18.18 -7.86
CA GLY A 209 3.07 19.41 -8.64
C GLY A 209 1.78 19.48 -9.47
N THR A 210 1.89 19.90 -10.72
CA THR A 210 0.75 20.01 -11.65
C THR A 210 0.07 18.69 -11.94
N ARG A 211 0.77 17.54 -11.80
CA ARG A 211 0.18 16.20 -12.00
C ARG A 211 -1.00 15.92 -11.07
N LEU A 212 -1.00 16.57 -9.91
CA LEU A 212 -2.10 16.47 -8.97
C LEU A 212 -3.36 17.21 -9.45
N THR A 213 -3.20 18.28 -10.26
CA THR A 213 -4.31 19.16 -10.68
C THR A 213 -4.76 18.96 -12.13
N ASP A 214 -3.88 18.47 -13.00
CA ASP A 214 -4.10 18.36 -14.46
C ASP A 214 -4.82 17.07 -14.92
N GLY A 215 -5.22 16.21 -13.97
CA GLY A 215 -5.87 14.93 -14.28
C GLY A 215 -4.91 13.80 -14.68
N THR A 216 -3.62 14.01 -14.54
CA THR A 216 -2.59 12.98 -14.81
C THR A 216 -2.72 11.80 -13.83
N ILE A 217 -3.07 12.05 -12.57
CA ILE A 217 -3.32 11.03 -11.54
C ILE A 217 -4.84 10.89 -11.37
N ARG A 218 -5.38 9.67 -11.57
CA ARG A 218 -6.82 9.43 -11.44
C ARG A 218 -7.24 9.10 -10.02
N ASP A 219 -6.61 8.08 -9.40
CA ASP A 219 -6.96 7.55 -8.08
C ASP A 219 -5.73 7.53 -7.18
N ILE A 220 -5.88 7.96 -5.92
CA ILE A 220 -4.84 7.93 -4.90
C ILE A 220 -5.37 7.16 -3.70
N VAL A 221 -4.72 6.05 -3.35
CA VAL A 221 -4.93 5.32 -2.09
C VAL A 221 -3.87 5.81 -1.10
N PHE A 222 -4.27 6.33 0.04
CA PHE A 222 -3.32 6.89 1.00
C PHE A 222 -3.69 6.58 2.44
N GLU A 223 -2.67 6.56 3.31
CA GLU A 223 -2.86 6.45 4.75
C GLU A 223 -2.92 7.84 5.40
N GLU A 224 -3.80 8.02 6.39
CA GLU A 224 -3.94 9.28 7.13
C GLU A 224 -4.35 9.00 8.57
N HIS A 225 -3.41 9.16 9.49
CA HIS A 225 -3.63 8.91 10.91
C HIS A 225 -4.43 10.02 11.61
N GLY A 226 -4.39 11.22 11.07
CA GLY A 226 -5.16 12.36 11.58
C GLY A 226 -6.67 12.22 11.35
N THR A 227 -7.45 12.96 12.12
CA THR A 227 -8.89 13.08 11.86
C THR A 227 -9.13 14.19 10.83
N PRO A 228 -9.76 13.89 9.67
CA PRO A 228 -10.08 14.92 8.70
C PRO A 228 -10.93 16.05 9.28
N PRO A 229 -10.69 17.34 8.88
CA PRO A 229 -9.79 17.76 7.82
C PRO A 229 -8.32 17.83 8.28
N THR A 230 -7.43 17.15 7.55
CA THR A 230 -5.98 17.23 7.72
C THR A 230 -5.35 18.02 6.57
N GLU A 231 -4.05 18.28 6.62
CA GLU A 231 -3.34 18.92 5.53
C GLU A 231 -3.39 18.09 4.24
N THR A 232 -3.18 16.75 4.34
CA THR A 232 -3.31 15.80 3.24
C THR A 232 -4.67 15.90 2.55
N THR A 233 -5.73 15.82 3.34
CA THR A 233 -7.11 15.87 2.82
C THR A 233 -7.48 17.23 2.22
N ARG A 234 -6.93 18.34 2.76
CA ARG A 234 -7.11 19.68 2.21
C ARG A 234 -6.44 19.81 0.85
N ILE A 235 -5.17 19.43 0.73
CA ILE A 235 -4.43 19.46 -0.56
C ILE A 235 -5.20 18.69 -1.65
N LEU A 236 -5.68 17.49 -1.33
CA LEU A 236 -6.40 16.65 -2.29
C LEU A 236 -7.74 17.26 -2.71
N ARG A 237 -8.51 17.84 -1.78
CA ARG A 237 -9.77 18.52 -2.10
C ARG A 237 -9.55 19.76 -2.96
N GLU A 238 -8.55 20.59 -2.62
CA GLU A 238 -8.16 21.77 -3.41
C GLU A 238 -7.71 21.39 -4.81
N ALA A 239 -7.08 20.22 -4.97
CA ALA A 239 -6.70 19.65 -6.25
C ALA A 239 -7.88 19.03 -7.03
N GLY A 240 -9.11 19.04 -6.49
CA GLY A 240 -10.33 18.57 -7.16
C GLY A 240 -10.64 17.09 -6.99
N TYR A 241 -10.09 16.41 -5.98
CA TYR A 241 -10.44 15.02 -5.68
C TYR A 241 -11.65 14.92 -4.75
N THR A 242 -12.48 13.91 -4.99
CA THR A 242 -13.48 13.44 -4.03
C THR A 242 -12.83 12.41 -3.12
N LEU A 243 -13.07 12.52 -1.80
CA LEU A 243 -12.45 11.68 -0.79
C LEU A 243 -13.44 10.66 -0.23
N PHE A 244 -12.95 9.44 0.01
CA PHE A 244 -13.67 8.38 0.69
C PHE A 244 -12.76 7.74 1.75
N PHE A 245 -13.33 7.35 2.88
CA PHE A 245 -12.70 6.40 3.77
C PHE A 245 -12.84 4.98 3.21
N ILE A 246 -11.76 4.21 3.24
CA ILE A 246 -11.74 2.81 2.81
C ILE A 246 -12.05 1.92 4.01
N GLY A 247 -13.33 1.64 4.19
CA GLY A 247 -13.79 0.65 5.16
C GLY A 247 -13.92 -0.74 4.55
N ARG A 248 -14.36 -1.68 5.38
CA ARG A 248 -14.65 -3.04 4.91
C ARG A 248 -15.91 -3.63 5.54
N SER A 249 -16.56 -4.51 4.80
CA SER A 249 -17.57 -5.45 5.28
C SER A 249 -17.01 -6.87 5.19
N PHE A 250 -17.79 -7.87 5.61
CA PHE A 250 -17.43 -9.26 5.32
C PHE A 250 -17.41 -9.56 3.80
N TRP A 251 -18.21 -8.85 3.03
CA TRP A 251 -18.47 -9.12 1.61
C TRP A 251 -17.65 -8.27 0.63
N GLY A 252 -16.85 -7.31 1.11
CA GLY A 252 -16.06 -6.47 0.23
C GLY A 252 -15.66 -5.13 0.86
N PRO A 253 -14.90 -4.31 0.12
CA PRO A 253 -14.55 -2.97 0.56
C PRO A 253 -15.80 -2.09 0.62
N LYS A 254 -15.76 -1.06 1.45
CA LYS A 254 -16.82 -0.08 1.59
C LYS A 254 -16.23 1.31 1.51
N LEU A 255 -16.64 2.07 0.51
CA LEU A 255 -16.28 3.49 0.40
C LEU A 255 -17.37 4.33 1.08
N THR A 256 -16.97 5.10 2.08
CA THR A 256 -17.87 6.00 2.84
C THR A 256 -17.29 7.41 2.87
N PRO A 257 -18.11 8.45 3.10
CA PRO A 257 -17.58 9.78 3.34
C PRO A 257 -16.52 9.81 4.45
N PRO A 258 -15.48 10.65 4.36
CA PRO A 258 -14.37 10.66 5.33
C PRO A 258 -14.83 10.98 6.77
N ASP A 259 -15.89 11.76 6.89
CA ASP A 259 -16.43 12.24 8.20
C ASP A 259 -17.09 11.11 8.99
N GLU A 260 -17.49 10.02 8.34
CA GLU A 260 -18.07 8.85 9.00
C GLU A 260 -17.03 7.96 9.72
N ARG A 261 -15.72 8.25 9.57
CA ARG A 261 -14.65 7.49 10.23
C ARG A 261 -14.82 7.43 11.76
N SER A 262 -15.28 8.52 12.38
CA SER A 262 -15.47 8.59 13.84
C SER A 262 -16.48 7.55 14.38
N SER A 263 -17.39 7.07 13.53
CA SER A 263 -18.38 6.04 13.86
C SER A 263 -17.86 4.61 13.60
N LEU A 264 -16.66 4.45 13.01
CA LEU A 264 -16.10 3.15 12.64
C LEU A 264 -15.19 2.59 13.73
N PRO A 265 -15.01 1.26 13.80
CA PRO A 265 -14.11 0.66 14.77
C PRO A 265 -12.67 1.17 14.62
N SER A 266 -12.03 1.53 15.73
CA SER A 266 -10.66 2.05 15.79
C SER A 266 -9.58 1.08 15.28
N TRP A 267 -9.92 -0.20 15.09
CA TRP A 267 -9.02 -1.21 14.57
C TRP A 267 -8.95 -1.25 13.02
N LEU A 268 -9.77 -0.45 12.33
CA LEU A 268 -9.66 -0.33 10.87
C LEU A 268 -8.44 0.53 10.52
N PRO A 269 -7.58 0.08 9.59
CA PRO A 269 -6.49 0.89 9.09
C PRO A 269 -6.99 2.23 8.54
N PRO A 270 -6.28 3.33 8.78
CA PRO A 270 -6.72 4.66 8.38
C PRO A 270 -6.47 4.94 6.89
N ASN A 271 -6.96 4.06 6.03
CA ASN A 271 -6.81 4.17 4.58
C ASN A 271 -7.94 4.97 3.94
N TYR A 272 -7.59 5.81 2.98
CA TYR A 272 -8.49 6.66 2.22
C TYR A 272 -8.27 6.52 0.72
N LEU A 273 -9.32 6.84 -0.03
CA LEU A 273 -9.29 6.99 -1.47
C LEU A 273 -9.56 8.46 -1.82
N ALA A 274 -8.69 9.05 -2.61
CA ALA A 274 -8.95 10.28 -3.34
C ALA A 274 -9.12 9.93 -4.82
N THR A 275 -10.21 10.33 -5.44
CA THR A 275 -10.51 10.00 -6.84
C THR A 275 -11.04 11.19 -7.61
N ARG A 276 -10.69 11.26 -8.89
CA ARG A 276 -11.25 12.23 -9.85
C ARG A 276 -12.51 11.71 -10.55
N ASP A 277 -12.79 10.41 -10.40
CA ASP A 277 -13.99 9.78 -10.95
C ASP A 277 -14.74 8.99 -9.84
N PRO A 278 -15.47 9.71 -8.97
CA PRO A 278 -16.16 9.09 -7.85
C PRO A 278 -17.25 8.09 -8.29
N ALA A 279 -17.91 8.37 -9.42
CA ALA A 279 -18.93 7.46 -9.93
C ALA A 279 -18.32 6.10 -10.34
N ARG A 280 -17.20 6.13 -11.06
CA ARG A 280 -16.44 4.93 -11.42
C ARG A 280 -15.91 4.21 -10.18
N ALA A 281 -15.34 4.93 -9.22
CA ALA A 281 -14.80 4.34 -8.00
C ALA A 281 -15.88 3.60 -7.20
N LEU A 282 -17.04 4.21 -7.01
CA LEU A 282 -18.19 3.59 -6.35
C LEU A 282 -18.68 2.37 -7.13
N ALA A 283 -18.87 2.48 -8.45
CA ALA A 283 -19.31 1.37 -9.29
C ALA A 283 -18.33 0.18 -9.26
N ARG A 284 -17.03 0.45 -9.24
CA ARG A 284 -15.98 -0.59 -9.17
C ARG A 284 -15.89 -1.26 -7.80
N CYS A 285 -16.14 -0.53 -6.73
CA CYS A 285 -16.02 -1.02 -5.36
C CYS A 285 -17.33 -1.62 -4.81
N SER A 286 -18.48 -1.38 -5.43
CA SER A 286 -19.79 -1.89 -4.98
C SER A 286 -20.00 -3.41 -5.15
N PRO A 287 -19.46 -4.13 -6.18
CA PRO A 287 -19.67 -5.55 -6.30
C PRO A 287 -19.14 -6.33 -5.09
N THR A 288 -19.91 -7.30 -4.63
CA THR A 288 -19.53 -8.18 -3.52
C THR A 288 -18.36 -9.10 -3.88
N GLY A 289 -17.65 -9.57 -2.87
CA GLY A 289 -16.50 -10.47 -2.97
C GLY A 289 -15.16 -9.73 -2.81
N TRP A 290 -14.12 -10.53 -2.60
CA TRP A 290 -12.75 -10.10 -2.44
C TRP A 290 -11.92 -10.63 -3.62
N LYS A 291 -11.86 -9.85 -4.70
CA LYS A 291 -11.15 -10.23 -5.96
C LYS A 291 -9.69 -10.51 -5.70
N VAL A 292 -9.06 -9.67 -4.87
CA VAL A 292 -7.64 -9.79 -4.53
C VAL A 292 -7.30 -11.12 -3.87
N LEU A 293 -8.20 -11.71 -3.07
CA LEU A 293 -7.97 -12.99 -2.40
C LEU A 293 -8.00 -14.20 -3.33
N GLY A 294 -8.51 -14.03 -4.55
CA GLY A 294 -8.54 -15.08 -5.59
C GLY A 294 -7.64 -14.81 -6.79
N ALA A 295 -6.94 -13.70 -6.82
CA ALA A 295 -6.24 -13.20 -8.00
C ALA A 295 -5.08 -14.09 -8.51
N GLY A 296 -4.48 -14.89 -7.65
CA GLY A 296 -3.41 -15.84 -8.01
C GLY A 296 -3.91 -17.19 -8.54
N LYS A 297 -5.23 -17.39 -8.58
CA LYS A 297 -5.86 -18.65 -9.06
C LYS A 297 -6.34 -18.56 -10.51
N ALA A 298 -6.24 -17.37 -11.12
CA ALA A 298 -6.65 -17.09 -12.49
C ALA A 298 -5.45 -17.15 -13.46
#